data_db03194800e1956e875e6070026c631e
#
_entry.id   db03194800e1956e875e6070026c631e
#
_cell.length_a   1.000
_cell.length_b   1.000
_cell.length_c   1.000
_cell.angle_alpha   90.00
_cell.angle_beta   90.00
_cell.angle_gamma   90.00
#
_symmetry.space_group_name_H-M   'P 1'
#
loop_
_entity.id
_entity.type
_entity.pdbx_description
1 polymer ?
#
loop_
_entity_poly.entity_id
_entity_poly.type
_entity_poly.pdbx_seq_one_letter_code
_entity_poly.pdbx_strand_id
1 'polypeptide(L)'
;MTNKLVVGARGLNASQLVNKARLVVERMTGNTRFPDPTPKLSDVSLAVDALDSAITDALDGGRKAVAIRRIRQREMKLMLEQLGGHVVATVGDDEEAILSSGFTVRRKPSPAGEVAAPIGLQAAMHPIRGRVDLRWKAVRHALLYTVYVNSIAPDQEAGWQQLGNTSKASFSATGLASAKAHWFRVCAHGTAGMGPFSDAAESLAF
;
A
#
# COMPACT_ATOMS: atom_id res chain seq x y z
N MET A 1 -20.98 -3.81 6.95
CA MET A 1 -21.02 -2.84 5.81
C MET A 1 -19.70 -2.08 5.82
N THR A 2 -18.94 -2.11 4.73
CA THR A 2 -17.62 -1.46 4.66
C THR A 2 -17.86 -0.04 4.16
N ASN A 3 -17.70 0.94 5.03
CA ASN A 3 -17.87 2.36 4.70
C ASN A 3 -16.89 2.75 3.56
N LYS A 4 -17.42 3.13 2.40
CA LYS A 4 -16.64 3.48 1.20
C LYS A 4 -16.10 4.90 1.23
N LEU A 5 -16.70 5.80 2.02
CA LEU A 5 -16.27 7.19 2.11
C LEU A 5 -14.90 7.31 2.78
N VAL A 6 -14.05 8.14 2.22
CA VAL A 6 -12.77 8.53 2.79
C VAL A 6 -12.76 10.04 3.02
N VAL A 7 -12.77 10.47 4.28
CA VAL A 7 -12.66 11.89 4.64
C VAL A 7 -11.34 12.47 4.12
N GLY A 8 -10.26 11.68 4.13
CA GLY A 8 -8.96 12.06 3.58
C GLY A 8 -8.29 13.23 4.31
N ALA A 9 -8.65 13.46 5.59
CA ALA A 9 -8.06 14.53 6.41
C ALA A 9 -6.78 14.11 7.15
N ARG A 10 -6.48 12.79 7.19
CA ARG A 10 -5.25 12.28 7.82
C ARG A 10 -4.02 12.62 6.96
N GLY A 11 -2.94 13.08 7.60
CA GLY A 11 -1.68 13.42 6.94
C GLY A 11 -1.67 14.76 6.21
N LEU A 12 -2.81 15.45 6.06
CA LEU A 12 -2.84 16.77 5.46
C LEU A 12 -2.23 17.84 6.39
N ASN A 13 -1.41 18.72 5.81
CA ASN A 13 -0.99 19.95 6.47
C ASN A 13 -2.16 20.94 6.56
N ALA A 14 -1.97 22.07 7.27
CA ALA A 14 -3.04 23.03 7.53
C ALA A 14 -3.61 23.64 6.23
N SER A 15 -2.75 24.05 5.29
CA SER A 15 -3.17 24.64 4.01
C SER A 15 -3.90 23.65 3.12
N GLN A 16 -3.44 22.40 3.06
CA GLN A 16 -4.12 21.33 2.33
C GLN A 16 -5.51 21.03 2.93
N LEU A 17 -5.63 21.13 4.26
CA LEU A 17 -6.90 20.92 4.95
C LEU A 17 -7.90 22.04 4.65
N VAL A 18 -7.45 23.30 4.60
CA VAL A 18 -8.25 24.46 4.16
C VAL A 18 -8.79 24.22 2.74
N ASN A 19 -7.91 23.87 1.81
CA ASN A 19 -8.31 23.61 0.41
C ASN A 19 -9.33 22.47 0.31
N LYS A 20 -9.13 21.40 1.06
CA LYS A 20 -10.09 20.30 1.09
C LYS A 20 -11.43 20.69 1.67
N ALA A 21 -11.44 21.44 2.78
CA ALA A 21 -12.66 21.91 3.40
C ALA A 21 -13.44 22.86 2.48
N ARG A 22 -12.76 23.80 1.82
CA ARG A 22 -13.35 24.68 0.80
C ARG A 22 -14.03 23.90 -0.32
N LEU A 23 -13.34 22.91 -0.87
CA LEU A 23 -13.91 22.04 -1.91
C LEU A 23 -15.17 21.32 -1.43
N VAL A 24 -15.18 20.78 -0.21
CA VAL A 24 -16.37 20.09 0.34
C VAL A 24 -17.52 21.07 0.53
N VAL A 25 -17.28 22.26 1.10
CA VAL A 25 -18.30 23.29 1.26
C VAL A 25 -18.87 23.71 -0.08
N GLU A 26 -18.02 23.98 -1.07
CA GLU A 26 -18.44 24.35 -2.45
C GLU A 26 -19.33 23.27 -3.08
N ARG A 27 -18.94 22.01 -3.00
CA ARG A 27 -19.67 20.88 -3.60
C ARG A 27 -20.96 20.53 -2.89
N MET A 28 -21.05 20.82 -1.58
CA MET A 28 -22.26 20.59 -0.80
C MET A 28 -23.23 21.77 -0.82
N THR A 29 -22.76 22.98 -1.14
CA THR A 29 -23.62 24.16 -1.24
C THR A 29 -24.62 24.01 -2.39
N GLY A 30 -25.93 24.05 -2.10
CA GLY A 30 -26.98 23.85 -3.09
C GLY A 30 -27.13 22.41 -3.58
N ASN A 31 -26.45 21.45 -3.01
CA ASN A 31 -26.60 20.05 -3.38
C ASN A 31 -27.90 19.47 -2.81
N THR A 32 -28.84 19.13 -3.67
CA THR A 32 -30.15 18.61 -3.29
C THR A 32 -30.11 17.27 -2.55
N ARG A 33 -29.01 16.54 -2.65
CA ARG A 33 -28.82 15.27 -1.91
C ARG A 33 -28.50 15.50 -0.43
N PHE A 34 -28.03 16.71 -0.07
CA PHE A 34 -27.63 17.07 1.29
C PHE A 34 -28.27 18.42 1.69
N PRO A 35 -29.61 18.49 1.87
CA PRO A 35 -30.32 19.75 2.14
C PRO A 35 -29.93 20.37 3.49
N ASP A 36 -29.72 19.53 4.52
CA ASP A 36 -29.43 19.94 5.89
C ASP A 36 -28.16 19.27 6.44
N PRO A 37 -26.96 19.68 5.97
CA PRO A 37 -25.71 19.05 6.39
C PRO A 37 -25.39 19.34 7.86
N THR A 38 -24.87 18.33 8.54
CA THR A 38 -24.44 18.45 9.94
C THR A 38 -22.93 18.11 10.03
N PRO A 39 -22.06 19.04 10.47
CA PRO A 39 -22.35 20.43 10.87
C PRO A 39 -22.82 21.32 9.72
N LYS A 40 -23.44 22.48 10.01
CA LYS A 40 -23.89 23.43 8.98
C LYS A 40 -22.69 23.95 8.18
N LEU A 41 -22.88 24.10 6.87
CA LEU A 41 -21.82 24.56 5.97
C LEU A 41 -21.30 25.96 6.34
N SER A 42 -22.17 26.83 6.90
CA SER A 42 -21.79 28.13 7.45
C SER A 42 -20.71 28.00 8.54
N ASP A 43 -20.90 27.04 9.45
CA ASP A 43 -19.98 26.85 10.58
C ASP A 43 -18.65 26.27 10.09
N VAL A 44 -18.71 25.37 9.09
CA VAL A 44 -17.52 24.84 8.44
C VAL A 44 -16.76 25.97 7.72
N SER A 45 -17.45 26.87 7.01
CA SER A 45 -16.81 28.02 6.34
C SER A 45 -16.13 28.95 7.34
N LEU A 46 -16.78 29.28 8.45
CA LEU A 46 -16.18 30.09 9.50
C LEU A 46 -14.91 29.42 10.08
N ALA A 47 -14.95 28.11 10.28
CA ALA A 47 -13.79 27.37 10.75
C ALA A 47 -12.66 27.31 9.71
N VAL A 48 -12.98 27.29 8.40
CA VAL A 48 -11.98 27.41 7.32
C VAL A 48 -11.27 28.75 7.40
N ASP A 49 -12.01 29.85 7.51
CA ASP A 49 -11.45 31.20 7.59
C ASP A 49 -10.60 31.39 8.85
N ALA A 50 -11.07 30.85 9.99
CA ALA A 50 -10.32 30.87 11.24
C ALA A 50 -9.00 30.06 11.16
N LEU A 51 -8.99 28.94 10.43
CA LEU A 51 -7.77 28.17 10.21
C LEU A 51 -6.82 28.89 9.26
N ASP A 52 -7.34 29.49 8.19
CA ASP A 52 -6.56 30.23 7.19
C ASP A 52 -5.85 31.45 7.84
N SER A 53 -6.59 32.23 8.65
CA SER A 53 -6.01 33.30 9.45
C SER A 53 -4.93 32.79 10.40
N ALA A 54 -5.20 31.68 11.11
CA ALA A 54 -4.22 31.10 12.04
C ALA A 54 -2.97 30.55 11.33
N ILE A 55 -3.06 30.16 10.06
CA ILE A 55 -1.90 29.79 9.23
C ILE A 55 -1.04 31.01 8.97
N THR A 56 -1.65 32.13 8.56
CA THR A 56 -0.96 33.39 8.27
C THR A 56 -0.28 33.92 9.54
N ASP A 57 -1.01 33.95 10.65
CA ASP A 57 -0.47 34.43 11.97
C ASP A 57 0.70 33.58 12.44
N ALA A 58 0.73 32.29 12.08
CA ALA A 58 1.80 31.39 12.49
C ALA A 58 3.07 31.49 11.62
N LEU A 59 3.07 32.25 10.52
CA LEU A 59 4.26 32.49 9.71
C LEU A 59 5.25 33.38 10.45
N ASP A 60 4.75 34.45 11.06
CA ASP A 60 5.54 35.45 11.77
C ASP A 60 5.36 35.36 13.30
N GLY A 61 4.45 34.50 13.76
CA GLY A 61 4.05 34.35 15.15
C GLY A 61 4.90 33.35 15.92
N GLY A 62 5.08 33.62 17.20
CA GLY A 62 5.80 32.74 18.13
C GLY A 62 5.01 31.45 18.45
N ARG A 63 5.49 30.74 19.49
CA ARG A 63 4.92 29.45 19.95
C ARG A 63 3.40 29.47 20.15
N LYS A 64 2.83 30.63 20.60
CA LYS A 64 1.38 30.81 20.82
C LYS A 64 0.59 30.68 19.50
N ALA A 65 1.01 31.37 18.43
CA ALA A 65 0.34 31.33 17.14
C ALA A 65 0.40 29.92 16.54
N VAL A 66 1.54 29.25 16.66
CA VAL A 66 1.68 27.84 16.23
C VAL A 66 0.73 26.92 17.02
N ALA A 67 0.56 27.15 18.32
CA ALA A 67 -0.38 26.36 19.13
C ALA A 67 -1.83 26.61 18.71
N ILE A 68 -2.24 27.86 18.45
CA ILE A 68 -3.57 28.22 17.95
C ILE A 68 -3.84 27.52 16.60
N ARG A 69 -2.92 27.63 15.66
CA ARG A 69 -3.04 26.94 14.36
C ARG A 69 -3.26 25.43 14.54
N ARG A 70 -2.54 24.76 15.44
CA ARG A 70 -2.71 23.32 15.73
C ARG A 70 -4.10 23.00 16.28
N ILE A 71 -4.65 23.87 17.13
CA ILE A 71 -6.01 23.73 17.68
C ILE A 71 -7.02 23.85 16.53
N ARG A 72 -6.96 24.92 15.73
CA ARG A 72 -7.85 25.13 14.59
C ARG A 72 -7.78 24.00 13.55
N GLN A 73 -6.57 23.48 13.30
CA GLN A 73 -6.39 22.33 12.42
C GLN A 73 -7.09 21.06 12.97
N ARG A 74 -7.06 20.85 14.28
CA ARG A 74 -7.76 19.71 14.91
C ARG A 74 -9.28 19.88 14.85
N GLU A 75 -9.79 21.07 15.15
CA GLU A 75 -11.21 21.40 15.04
C GLU A 75 -11.75 21.16 13.62
N MET A 76 -11.03 21.66 12.62
CA MET A 76 -11.38 21.44 11.20
C MET A 76 -11.43 19.97 10.83
N LYS A 77 -10.46 19.15 11.30
CA LYS A 77 -10.48 17.69 11.07
C LYS A 77 -11.72 17.05 11.66
N LEU A 78 -12.10 17.40 12.87
CA LEU A 78 -13.31 16.88 13.51
C LEU A 78 -14.58 17.28 12.76
N MET A 79 -14.68 18.53 12.29
CA MET A 79 -15.82 18.99 11.49
C MET A 79 -15.95 18.23 10.17
N LEU A 80 -14.82 17.98 9.47
CA LEU A 80 -14.83 17.16 8.25
C LEU A 80 -15.18 15.71 8.52
N GLU A 81 -14.77 15.14 9.64
CA GLU A 81 -15.14 13.79 10.06
C GLU A 81 -16.65 13.69 10.35
N GLN A 82 -17.22 14.67 11.07
CA GLN A 82 -18.65 14.75 11.34
C GLN A 82 -19.45 14.89 10.04
N LEU A 83 -19.03 15.81 9.15
CA LEU A 83 -19.67 16.03 7.87
C LEU A 83 -19.60 14.77 6.97
N GLY A 84 -18.47 14.07 6.98
CA GLY A 84 -18.32 12.77 6.31
C GLY A 84 -19.24 11.69 6.89
N GLY A 85 -19.42 11.68 8.22
CA GLY A 85 -20.41 10.84 8.89
C GLY A 85 -21.85 11.13 8.46
N HIS A 86 -22.21 12.42 8.35
CA HIS A 86 -23.52 12.84 7.84
C HIS A 86 -23.74 12.37 6.40
N VAL A 87 -22.74 12.55 5.50
CA VAL A 87 -22.84 12.07 4.11
C VAL A 87 -23.12 10.57 4.07
N VAL A 88 -22.39 9.77 4.84
CA VAL A 88 -22.60 8.31 4.89
C VAL A 88 -23.97 7.96 5.45
N ALA A 89 -24.44 8.65 6.48
CA ALA A 89 -25.76 8.43 7.06
C ALA A 89 -26.90 8.74 6.08
N THR A 90 -26.70 9.74 5.20
CA THR A 90 -27.71 10.19 4.23
C THR A 90 -27.77 9.29 2.99
N VAL A 91 -26.60 8.93 2.42
CA VAL A 91 -26.56 8.27 1.09
C VAL A 91 -25.95 6.86 1.15
N GLY A 92 -25.51 6.39 2.30
CA GLY A 92 -24.90 5.07 2.46
C GLY A 92 -23.63 4.90 1.63
N ASP A 93 -23.61 3.86 0.80
CA ASP A 93 -22.46 3.50 -0.05
C ASP A 93 -22.62 3.96 -1.53
N ASP A 94 -23.52 4.91 -1.82
CA ASP A 94 -23.67 5.49 -3.15
C ASP A 94 -22.44 6.32 -3.53
N GLU A 95 -21.61 5.75 -4.42
CA GLU A 95 -20.34 6.34 -4.85
C GLU A 95 -20.53 7.70 -5.55
N GLU A 96 -21.57 7.84 -6.37
CA GLU A 96 -21.86 9.09 -7.10
C GLU A 96 -22.25 10.20 -6.12
N ALA A 97 -23.13 9.89 -5.18
CA ALA A 97 -23.56 10.83 -4.16
C ALA A 97 -22.39 11.24 -3.25
N ILE A 98 -21.53 10.30 -2.83
CA ILE A 98 -20.32 10.61 -2.05
C ILE A 98 -19.38 11.54 -2.83
N LEU A 99 -19.12 11.26 -4.10
CA LEU A 99 -18.25 12.10 -4.93
C LEU A 99 -18.85 13.50 -5.17
N SER A 100 -20.19 13.61 -5.29
CA SER A 100 -20.87 14.90 -5.43
C SER A 100 -20.70 15.81 -4.21
N SER A 101 -20.46 15.26 -3.02
CA SER A 101 -20.20 16.02 -1.78
C SER A 101 -18.77 16.54 -1.65
N GLY A 102 -17.86 16.20 -2.58
CA GLY A 102 -16.43 16.59 -2.51
C GLY A 102 -15.57 15.65 -1.66
N PHE A 103 -16.16 14.62 -1.05
CA PHE A 103 -15.39 13.54 -0.43
C PHE A 103 -14.93 12.53 -1.47
N THR A 104 -14.02 11.65 -1.07
CA THR A 104 -13.49 10.60 -1.95
C THR A 104 -14.01 9.23 -1.53
N VAL A 105 -14.02 8.30 -2.49
CA VAL A 105 -14.40 6.91 -2.24
C VAL A 105 -13.13 6.07 -2.10
N ARG A 106 -13.16 5.08 -1.20
CA ARG A 106 -12.08 4.11 -1.07
C ARG A 106 -11.96 3.32 -2.37
N ARG A 107 -10.83 3.42 -3.03
CA ARG A 107 -10.56 2.56 -4.19
C ARG A 107 -10.52 1.10 -3.73
N LYS A 108 -11.26 0.25 -4.43
CA LYS A 108 -11.07 -1.20 -4.27
C LYS A 108 -9.61 -1.51 -4.59
N PRO A 109 -8.92 -2.33 -3.78
CA PRO A 109 -7.60 -2.81 -4.17
C PRO A 109 -7.72 -3.43 -5.55
N SER A 110 -6.95 -2.94 -6.52
CA SER A 110 -6.81 -3.64 -7.80
C SER A 110 -6.20 -5.00 -7.49
N PRO A 111 -6.72 -6.12 -8.02
CA PRO A 111 -6.04 -7.39 -7.88
C PRO A 111 -4.60 -7.18 -8.32
N ALA A 112 -3.64 -7.57 -7.49
CA ALA A 112 -2.25 -7.58 -7.93
C ALA A 112 -2.19 -8.51 -9.14
N GLY A 113 -1.67 -8.00 -10.26
CA GLY A 113 -1.50 -8.79 -11.49
C GLY A 113 -0.64 -10.01 -11.23
N GLU A 114 -0.55 -10.88 -12.22
CA GLU A 114 0.36 -12.03 -12.19
C GLU A 114 1.78 -11.59 -11.84
N VAL A 115 2.46 -12.38 -11.02
CA VAL A 115 3.86 -12.13 -10.68
C VAL A 115 4.76 -12.61 -11.81
N ALA A 116 5.77 -11.80 -12.13
CA ALA A 116 6.77 -12.16 -13.14
C ALA A 116 7.71 -13.26 -12.64
N ALA A 117 8.41 -13.93 -13.57
CA ALA A 117 9.49 -14.84 -13.21
C ALA A 117 10.60 -14.10 -12.44
N PRO A 118 11.18 -14.69 -11.39
CA PRO A 118 12.40 -14.18 -10.79
C PRO A 118 13.54 -14.18 -11.81
N ILE A 119 14.29 -13.07 -11.89
CA ILE A 119 15.40 -12.92 -12.83
C ILE A 119 16.73 -12.80 -12.10
N GLY A 120 17.81 -13.18 -12.77
CA GLY A 120 19.17 -13.06 -12.23
C GLY A 120 19.42 -14.01 -11.07
N LEU A 121 18.86 -15.23 -11.11
CA LEU A 121 19.17 -16.26 -10.15
C LEU A 121 20.65 -16.62 -10.23
N GLN A 122 21.30 -16.54 -9.10
CA GLN A 122 22.70 -16.92 -8.89
C GLN A 122 22.77 -17.97 -7.80
N ALA A 123 23.55 -19.01 -8.02
CA ALA A 123 23.82 -20.05 -7.05
C ALA A 123 25.33 -20.02 -6.74
N ALA A 124 25.65 -19.68 -5.51
CA ALA A 124 27.03 -19.60 -5.03
C ALA A 124 27.35 -20.74 -4.05
N MET A 125 28.41 -21.47 -4.33
CA MET A 125 28.92 -22.49 -3.42
C MET A 125 29.28 -21.88 -2.08
N HIS A 126 28.88 -22.53 -1.00
CA HIS A 126 29.24 -22.11 0.37
C HIS A 126 30.34 -23.01 0.94
N PRO A 127 31.28 -22.50 1.79
CA PRO A 127 32.34 -23.32 2.41
C PRO A 127 31.83 -24.46 3.32
N ILE A 128 30.61 -24.36 3.81
CA ILE A 128 29.97 -25.44 4.59
C ILE A 128 29.48 -26.52 3.65
N ARG A 129 29.80 -27.77 3.96
CA ARG A 129 29.41 -28.94 3.18
C ARG A 129 27.89 -29.02 2.93
N GLY A 130 27.51 -29.36 1.70
CA GLY A 130 26.12 -29.55 1.30
C GLY A 130 25.30 -28.26 1.32
N ARG A 131 25.96 -27.09 1.27
CA ARG A 131 25.26 -25.79 1.27
C ARG A 131 25.58 -24.99 0.01
N VAL A 132 24.53 -24.41 -0.58
CA VAL A 132 24.60 -23.45 -1.68
C VAL A 132 23.73 -22.25 -1.33
N ASP A 133 24.25 -21.04 -1.47
CA ASP A 133 23.52 -19.81 -1.24
C ASP A 133 22.96 -19.27 -2.57
N LEU A 134 21.65 -19.08 -2.60
CA LEU A 134 20.89 -18.61 -3.76
C LEU A 134 20.50 -17.15 -3.58
N ARG A 135 20.59 -16.35 -4.65
CA ARG A 135 20.13 -14.97 -4.70
C ARG A 135 19.51 -14.68 -6.05
N TRP A 136 18.48 -13.82 -6.06
CA TRP A 136 17.81 -13.35 -7.26
C TRP A 136 17.31 -11.92 -7.08
N LYS A 137 16.80 -11.30 -8.13
CA LYS A 137 16.18 -9.98 -8.04
C LYS A 137 14.75 -10.12 -7.48
N ALA A 138 14.41 -9.25 -6.50
CA ALA A 138 13.08 -9.23 -5.93
C ALA A 138 12.02 -8.93 -7.02
N VAL A 139 10.94 -9.72 -7.02
CA VAL A 139 9.82 -9.57 -7.94
C VAL A 139 8.74 -8.70 -7.30
N ARG A 140 8.25 -7.72 -8.05
CA ARG A 140 7.18 -6.85 -7.58
C ARG A 140 5.90 -7.65 -7.32
N HIS A 141 5.23 -7.38 -6.21
CA HIS A 141 4.03 -8.07 -5.75
C HIS A 141 4.22 -9.56 -5.37
N ALA A 142 5.45 -10.06 -5.34
CA ALA A 142 5.72 -11.36 -4.77
C ALA A 142 5.56 -11.32 -3.23
N LEU A 143 4.83 -12.28 -2.70
CA LEU A 143 4.63 -12.49 -1.26
C LEU A 143 5.57 -13.58 -0.73
N LEU A 144 5.86 -14.57 -1.58
CA LEU A 144 6.63 -15.75 -1.25
C LEU A 144 7.38 -16.23 -2.48
N TYR A 145 8.49 -16.89 -2.28
CA TYR A 145 9.24 -17.63 -3.31
C TYR A 145 9.34 -19.09 -2.92
N THR A 146 9.15 -19.98 -3.89
CA THR A 146 9.43 -21.40 -3.73
C THR A 146 10.69 -21.74 -4.52
N VAL A 147 11.62 -22.41 -3.86
CA VAL A 147 12.90 -22.84 -4.43
C VAL A 147 12.87 -24.31 -4.73
N TYR A 148 13.34 -24.68 -5.91
CA TYR A 148 13.42 -26.05 -6.39
C TYR A 148 14.87 -26.41 -6.70
N VAL A 149 15.20 -27.68 -6.53
CA VAL A 149 16.50 -28.28 -6.88
C VAL A 149 16.29 -29.47 -7.81
N ASN A 150 17.20 -29.63 -8.74
CA ASN A 150 17.35 -30.83 -9.56
C ASN A 150 18.82 -31.28 -9.47
N SER A 151 19.04 -32.55 -9.17
CA SER A 151 20.38 -33.16 -9.05
C SER A 151 20.70 -34.10 -10.20
N ILE A 152 19.87 -34.08 -11.26
CA ILE A 152 20.01 -34.97 -12.46
C ILE A 152 20.38 -34.11 -13.67
N ALA A 153 19.45 -33.29 -14.17
CA ALA A 153 19.63 -32.40 -15.30
C ALA A 153 18.55 -31.32 -15.33
N PRO A 154 18.82 -30.10 -15.79
CA PRO A 154 17.86 -28.99 -15.74
C PRO A 154 16.66 -29.17 -16.69
N ASP A 155 16.77 -29.93 -17.74
CA ASP A 155 15.78 -30.26 -18.76
C ASP A 155 14.80 -31.40 -18.36
N GLN A 156 15.13 -32.15 -17.31
CA GLN A 156 14.27 -33.19 -16.78
C GLN A 156 13.28 -32.66 -15.75
N GLU A 157 12.04 -32.42 -16.18
CA GLU A 157 10.98 -31.88 -15.29
C GLU A 157 10.71 -32.79 -14.09
N ALA A 158 10.75 -34.09 -14.23
CA ALA A 158 10.54 -35.03 -13.13
C ALA A 158 11.63 -34.99 -12.05
N GLY A 159 12.79 -34.41 -12.33
CA GLY A 159 13.91 -34.30 -11.40
C GLY A 159 13.80 -33.12 -10.42
N TRP A 160 12.88 -32.20 -10.61
CA TRP A 160 12.73 -31.02 -9.77
C TRP A 160 11.99 -31.34 -8.47
N GLN A 161 12.68 -31.09 -7.36
CA GLN A 161 12.13 -31.25 -6.01
C GLN A 161 12.08 -29.91 -5.30
N GLN A 162 11.01 -29.66 -4.55
CA GLN A 162 10.88 -28.46 -3.76
C GLN A 162 11.84 -28.54 -2.57
N LEU A 163 12.70 -27.54 -2.42
CA LEU A 163 13.64 -27.40 -1.31
C LEU A 163 13.03 -26.62 -0.14
N GLY A 164 12.24 -25.57 -0.44
CA GLY A 164 11.62 -24.77 0.59
C GLY A 164 11.06 -23.45 0.08
N ASN A 165 10.59 -22.66 1.01
CA ASN A 165 9.95 -21.38 0.76
C ASN A 165 10.66 -20.25 1.50
N THR A 166 10.65 -19.05 0.92
CA THR A 166 11.21 -17.83 1.56
C THR A 166 10.44 -16.59 1.11
N SER A 167 10.33 -15.60 1.98
CA SER A 167 9.82 -14.26 1.62
C SER A 167 10.92 -13.29 1.17
N LYS A 168 12.19 -13.73 1.25
CA LYS A 168 13.35 -12.94 0.84
C LYS A 168 13.78 -13.30 -0.58
N ALA A 169 14.48 -12.41 -1.26
CA ALA A 169 15.10 -12.68 -2.56
C ALA A 169 16.43 -13.46 -2.44
N SER A 170 16.51 -14.33 -1.46
CA SER A 170 17.65 -15.20 -1.18
C SER A 170 17.21 -16.44 -0.41
N PHE A 171 17.95 -17.54 -0.56
CA PHE A 171 17.71 -18.80 0.13
C PHE A 171 19.02 -19.55 0.31
N SER A 172 19.19 -20.21 1.45
CA SER A 172 20.34 -21.10 1.70
C SER A 172 19.87 -22.54 1.58
N ALA A 173 20.20 -23.17 0.48
CA ALA A 173 19.97 -24.59 0.25
C ALA A 173 20.94 -25.41 1.08
N THR A 174 20.45 -26.33 1.88
CA THR A 174 21.27 -27.22 2.76
C THR A 174 20.89 -28.68 2.56
N GLY A 175 21.77 -29.59 3.00
CA GLY A 175 21.52 -31.02 2.86
C GLY A 175 21.74 -31.57 1.44
N LEU A 176 22.45 -30.80 0.60
CA LEU A 176 22.76 -31.21 -0.76
C LEU A 176 23.89 -32.25 -0.78
N ALA A 177 23.86 -33.14 -1.78
CA ALA A 177 24.95 -34.11 -1.97
C ALA A 177 26.24 -33.38 -2.36
N SER A 178 27.30 -33.58 -1.60
CA SER A 178 28.62 -32.98 -1.88
C SER A 178 29.21 -33.51 -3.18
N ALA A 179 30.04 -32.70 -3.83
CA ALA A 179 30.73 -33.00 -5.07
C ALA A 179 29.81 -33.37 -6.26
N LYS A 180 28.59 -32.90 -6.21
CA LYS A 180 27.62 -33.02 -7.32
C LYS A 180 27.18 -31.66 -7.81
N ALA A 181 26.88 -31.55 -9.10
CA ALA A 181 26.20 -30.43 -9.68
C ALA A 181 24.72 -30.46 -9.29
N HIS A 182 24.21 -29.31 -8.91
CA HIS A 182 22.80 -29.10 -8.61
C HIS A 182 22.31 -27.89 -9.40
N TRP A 183 21.15 -28.02 -9.99
CA TRP A 183 20.44 -26.95 -10.67
C TRP A 183 19.32 -26.44 -9.79
N PHE A 184 19.14 -25.12 -9.77
CA PHE A 184 18.14 -24.45 -8.95
C PHE A 184 17.23 -23.63 -9.85
N ARG A 185 15.95 -23.59 -9.53
CA ARG A 185 14.99 -22.65 -10.11
C ARG A 185 14.07 -22.11 -9.02
N VAL A 186 13.54 -20.93 -9.23
CA VAL A 186 12.70 -20.23 -8.25
C VAL A 186 11.44 -19.75 -8.94
N CYS A 187 10.29 -19.89 -8.29
CA CYS A 187 9.07 -19.21 -8.71
C CYS A 187 8.59 -18.25 -7.62
N ALA A 188 7.96 -17.16 -8.03
CA ALA A 188 7.33 -16.20 -7.14
C ALA A 188 5.84 -16.50 -7.00
N HIS A 189 5.29 -16.31 -5.80
CA HIS A 189 3.86 -16.41 -5.53
C HIS A 189 3.34 -15.03 -5.15
N GLY A 190 2.27 -14.59 -5.78
CA GLY A 190 1.53 -13.38 -5.47
C GLY A 190 0.10 -13.67 -5.06
N THR A 191 -0.71 -12.63 -4.91
CA THR A 191 -2.15 -12.76 -4.62
C THR A 191 -2.95 -13.41 -5.75
N ALA A 192 -2.43 -13.37 -7.00
CA ALA A 192 -3.02 -14.01 -8.17
C ALA A 192 -2.61 -15.50 -8.34
N GLY A 193 -1.68 -15.98 -7.51
CA GLY A 193 -1.18 -17.36 -7.58
C GLY A 193 0.32 -17.46 -7.87
N MET A 194 0.73 -18.61 -8.36
CA MET A 194 2.11 -18.94 -8.73
C MET A 194 2.45 -18.34 -10.09
N GLY A 195 3.58 -17.63 -10.15
CA GLY A 195 4.17 -17.12 -11.40
C GLY A 195 5.05 -18.13 -12.11
N PRO A 196 5.66 -17.73 -13.24
CA PRO A 196 6.60 -18.56 -13.99
C PRO A 196 7.87 -18.83 -13.19
N PHE A 197 8.58 -19.90 -13.58
CA PHE A 197 9.91 -20.21 -13.04
C PHE A 197 10.97 -19.26 -13.59
N SER A 198 12.03 -19.04 -12.80
CA SER A 198 13.27 -18.42 -13.27
C SER A 198 14.02 -19.34 -14.24
N ASP A 199 15.01 -18.78 -14.94
CA ASP A 199 16.08 -19.59 -15.54
C ASP A 199 16.75 -20.44 -14.47
N ALA A 200 17.29 -21.60 -14.88
CA ALA A 200 18.02 -22.49 -13.98
C ALA A 200 19.44 -21.95 -13.74
N ALA A 201 19.89 -22.01 -12.48
CA ALA A 201 21.26 -21.71 -12.09
C ALA A 201 21.93 -22.97 -11.56
N GLU A 202 23.16 -23.23 -12.01
CA GLU A 202 23.96 -24.38 -11.59
C GLU A 202 24.96 -23.99 -10.50
N SER A 203 25.17 -24.88 -9.55
CA SER A 203 26.29 -24.81 -8.59
C SER A 203 26.68 -26.19 -8.10
N LEU A 204 27.95 -26.33 -7.76
CA LEU A 204 28.45 -27.47 -7.00
C LEU A 204 28.19 -27.24 -5.52
N ALA A 205 27.80 -28.29 -4.79
CA ALA A 205 27.83 -28.29 -3.33
C ALA A 205 29.19 -28.83 -2.87
N PHE A 206 29.77 -28.15 -1.86
CA PHE A 206 31.08 -28.58 -1.28
C PHE A 206 30.95 -29.82 -0.43
#